data_7c7fbd81d9e05523aa43be66d3a7afb6
#
_entry.id   7c7fbd81d9e05523aa43be66d3a7afb6
#
_cell.length_a   1.000
_cell.length_b   1.000
_cell.length_c   1.000
_cell.angle_alpha   90.00
_cell.angle_beta   90.00
_cell.angle_gamma   90.00
#
_symmetry.space_group_name_H-M   'P 1'
#
loop_
_entity.id
_entity.type
_entity.pdbx_description
1 polymer ?
#
loop_
_entity_poly.entity_id
_entity_poly.type
_entity_poly.pdbx_seq_one_letter_code
_entity_poly.pdbx_strand_id
1 'polypeptide(L)'
;MNDLINRWNICDSLTIYQAALLLCDSDPNDYQNCEECLSDNLLPKDFNTYFSAIKNAVIMENLKARKFWDTFDKDGFAYAFLENRKKQDLKEGHILKIKDDSEEFVKTILYSETVNWYNTIVKVSDLKNWLKENEWTNNFFFRSTNPFDNYPDKLKIAIKAFETISAAPEEFEGTSTKDKISEWLEKNASEFKLVNKKNKPNQLAIKEISKVCNWDISGGRPKKNK
;
A
#
# COMPACT_ATOMS: atom_id res chain seq x y z
N MET A 1 -5.26 8.03 8.95
CA MET A 1 -5.13 7.56 7.54
C MET A 1 -3.73 7.07 7.21
N ASN A 2 -2.65 7.79 7.57
CA ASN A 2 -1.26 7.33 7.30
C ASN A 2 -0.90 6.00 7.99
N ASP A 3 -1.43 5.74 9.20
CA ASP A 3 -1.15 4.50 9.93
C ASP A 3 -1.71 3.25 9.25
N LEU A 4 -2.88 3.35 8.63
CA LEU A 4 -3.49 2.27 7.85
C LEU A 4 -2.58 1.90 6.67
N ILE A 5 -2.15 2.90 5.90
CA ILE A 5 -1.27 2.70 4.74
C ILE A 5 0.05 2.05 5.16
N ASN A 6 0.70 2.56 6.23
CA ASN A 6 1.97 2.03 6.69
C ASN A 6 1.86 0.59 7.18
N ARG A 7 0.76 0.24 7.84
CA ARG A 7 0.53 -1.09 8.40
C ARG A 7 0.32 -2.15 7.33
N TRP A 8 -0.46 -1.85 6.29
CA TRP A 8 -0.84 -2.82 5.28
C TRP A 8 0.08 -2.84 4.06
N ASN A 9 0.92 -1.82 3.85
CA ASN A 9 1.89 -1.79 2.75
C ASN A 9 3.04 -2.81 2.89
N ILE A 10 3.27 -3.35 4.08
CA ILE A 10 4.27 -4.40 4.32
C ILE A 10 3.76 -5.80 3.95
N CYS A 11 2.48 -5.95 3.66
CA CYS A 11 1.89 -7.23 3.32
C CYS A 11 2.14 -7.56 1.86
N ASP A 12 2.79 -8.71 1.59
CA ASP A 12 3.00 -9.23 0.23
C ASP A 12 1.74 -9.86 -0.35
N SER A 13 0.82 -10.30 0.52
CA SER A 13 -0.40 -11.01 0.15
C SER A 13 -1.53 -10.63 1.09
N LEU A 14 -2.74 -10.60 0.56
CA LEU A 14 -3.98 -10.28 1.28
C LEU A 14 -5.05 -11.31 0.94
N THR A 15 -6.01 -11.53 1.85
CA THR A 15 -7.24 -12.21 1.45
C THR A 15 -8.06 -11.28 0.54
N ILE A 16 -8.95 -11.86 -0.29
CA ILE A 16 -9.89 -11.06 -1.11
C ILE A 16 -10.73 -10.15 -0.21
N TYR A 17 -11.11 -10.64 0.97
CA TYR A 17 -11.85 -9.89 1.98
C TYR A 17 -11.07 -8.65 2.45
N GLN A 18 -9.81 -8.83 2.87
CA GLN A 18 -8.94 -7.73 3.28
C GLN A 18 -8.69 -6.73 2.15
N ALA A 19 -8.46 -7.22 0.93
CA ALA A 19 -8.26 -6.38 -0.24
C ALA A 19 -9.48 -5.50 -0.54
N ALA A 20 -10.70 -6.07 -0.43
CA ALA A 20 -11.94 -5.33 -0.64
C ALA A 20 -12.16 -4.26 0.43
N LEU A 21 -11.86 -4.55 1.70
CA LEU A 21 -11.94 -3.55 2.79
C LEU A 21 -10.95 -2.41 2.58
N LEU A 22 -9.71 -2.70 2.20
CA LEU A 22 -8.72 -1.67 1.91
C LEU A 22 -9.11 -0.80 0.71
N LEU A 23 -9.79 -1.35 -0.30
CA LEU A 23 -10.36 -0.57 -1.40
C LEU A 23 -11.49 0.37 -0.95
N CYS A 24 -12.16 0.04 0.16
CA CYS A 24 -13.14 0.90 0.84
C CYS A 24 -12.50 1.89 1.83
N ASP A 25 -11.17 2.00 1.89
CA ASP A 25 -10.44 2.80 2.89
C ASP A 25 -10.71 2.38 4.36
N SER A 26 -11.06 1.13 4.58
CA SER A 26 -11.39 0.57 5.87
C SER A 26 -10.29 -0.37 6.38
N ASP A 27 -9.98 -0.33 7.69
CA ASP A 27 -9.00 -1.23 8.28
C ASP A 27 -9.58 -2.65 8.41
N PRO A 28 -9.00 -3.67 7.74
CA PRO A 28 -9.46 -5.05 7.90
C PRO A 28 -9.49 -5.55 9.35
N ASN A 29 -8.70 -4.97 10.26
CA ASN A 29 -8.70 -5.35 11.67
C ASN A 29 -10.00 -4.97 12.40
N ASP A 30 -10.71 -3.95 11.91
CA ASP A 30 -11.99 -3.51 12.48
C ASP A 30 -13.15 -4.47 12.13
N TYR A 31 -12.90 -5.42 11.20
CA TYR A 31 -13.90 -6.34 10.64
C TYR A 31 -13.50 -7.81 10.79
N GLN A 32 -12.83 -8.18 11.88
CA GLN A 32 -12.30 -9.53 12.08
C GLN A 32 -13.38 -10.62 12.18
N ASN A 33 -14.57 -10.30 12.69
CA ASN A 33 -15.70 -11.23 12.81
C ASN A 33 -16.60 -11.14 11.56
N CYS A 34 -16.11 -11.73 10.46
CA CYS A 34 -16.74 -11.67 9.14
C CYS A 34 -18.22 -12.09 9.13
N GLU A 35 -18.61 -13.12 9.91
CA GLU A 35 -19.98 -13.63 9.93
C GLU A 35 -20.95 -12.63 10.60
N GLU A 36 -20.55 -12.02 11.70
CA GLU A 36 -21.35 -10.99 12.39
C GLU A 36 -21.48 -9.73 11.53
N CYS A 37 -20.37 -9.28 10.92
CA CYS A 37 -20.39 -8.11 10.03
C CYS A 37 -21.29 -8.30 8.82
N LEU A 38 -21.36 -9.51 8.27
CA LEU A 38 -22.22 -9.83 7.13
C LEU A 38 -23.70 -9.85 7.52
N SER A 39 -24.03 -10.36 8.72
CA SER A 39 -25.42 -10.43 9.21
C SER A 39 -26.01 -9.06 9.53
N ASP A 40 -25.17 -8.14 10.02
CA ASP A 40 -25.62 -6.85 10.57
C ASP A 40 -25.49 -5.67 9.59
N ASN A 41 -25.15 -5.92 8.32
CA ASN A 41 -24.86 -4.86 7.32
C ASN A 41 -23.82 -3.82 7.80
N LEU A 42 -22.88 -4.25 8.64
CA LEU A 42 -21.84 -3.38 9.19
C LEU A 42 -20.67 -3.15 8.21
N LEU A 43 -20.69 -3.81 7.05
CA LEU A 43 -19.67 -3.67 6.04
C LEU A 43 -19.68 -2.26 5.41
N PRO A 44 -18.50 -1.74 5.04
CA PRO A 44 -18.40 -0.45 4.37
C PRO A 44 -19.27 -0.39 3.11
N LYS A 45 -19.77 0.81 2.81
CA LYS A 45 -20.38 1.07 1.51
C LYS A 45 -19.43 0.63 0.40
N ASP A 46 -19.95 0.04 -0.65
CA ASP A 46 -19.21 -0.46 -1.82
C ASP A 46 -18.34 -1.72 -1.57
N PHE A 47 -18.26 -2.26 -0.35
CA PHE A 47 -17.51 -3.49 -0.07
C PHE A 47 -17.92 -4.64 -1.00
N ASN A 48 -19.23 -4.90 -1.12
CA ASN A 48 -19.74 -5.99 -1.96
C ASN A 48 -19.37 -5.80 -3.44
N THR A 49 -19.27 -4.57 -3.91
CA THR A 49 -18.84 -4.25 -5.27
C THR A 49 -17.39 -4.64 -5.49
N TYR A 50 -16.48 -4.20 -4.61
CA TYR A 50 -15.06 -4.53 -4.73
C TYR A 50 -14.80 -6.02 -4.50
N PHE A 51 -15.43 -6.61 -3.50
CA PHE A 51 -15.30 -8.05 -3.22
C PHE A 51 -15.75 -8.90 -4.42
N SER A 52 -16.91 -8.58 -5.00
CA SER A 52 -17.42 -9.26 -6.18
C SER A 52 -16.54 -9.07 -7.42
N ALA A 53 -16.00 -7.87 -7.61
CA ALA A 53 -15.11 -7.58 -8.72
C ALA A 53 -13.82 -8.40 -8.64
N ILE A 54 -13.17 -8.43 -7.48
CA ILE A 54 -11.95 -9.25 -7.26
C ILE A 54 -12.26 -10.73 -7.43
N LYS A 55 -13.34 -11.22 -6.81
CA LYS A 55 -13.81 -12.60 -6.94
C LYS A 55 -14.01 -12.99 -8.40
N ASN A 56 -14.70 -12.17 -9.19
CA ASN A 56 -14.94 -12.42 -10.60
C ASN A 56 -13.65 -12.41 -11.42
N ALA A 57 -12.71 -11.50 -11.12
CA ALA A 57 -11.41 -11.49 -11.76
C ALA A 57 -10.62 -12.79 -11.52
N VAL A 58 -10.71 -13.36 -10.30
CA VAL A 58 -10.11 -14.66 -9.98
C VAL A 58 -10.83 -15.82 -10.68
N ILE A 59 -12.16 -15.79 -10.78
CA ILE A 59 -12.95 -16.81 -11.49
C ILE A 59 -12.59 -16.80 -12.99
N MET A 60 -12.45 -15.62 -13.58
CA MET A 60 -12.11 -15.43 -15.01
C MET A 60 -10.61 -15.56 -15.29
N GLU A 61 -9.80 -15.91 -14.29
CA GLU A 61 -8.34 -16.06 -14.39
C GLU A 61 -7.58 -14.77 -14.78
N ASN A 62 -8.24 -13.61 -14.71
CA ASN A 62 -7.63 -12.30 -14.93
C ASN A 62 -6.77 -11.85 -13.73
N LEU A 63 -7.02 -12.42 -12.55
CA LEU A 63 -6.25 -12.19 -11.32
C LEU A 63 -5.84 -13.53 -10.72
N LYS A 64 -4.53 -13.73 -10.55
CA LYS A 64 -3.98 -14.94 -9.90
C LYS A 64 -4.30 -14.93 -8.42
N ALA A 65 -4.81 -16.04 -7.91
CA ALA A 65 -5.11 -16.22 -6.51
C ALA A 65 -4.83 -17.64 -6.05
N ARG A 66 -4.52 -17.75 -4.77
CA ARG A 66 -4.43 -19.04 -4.06
C ARG A 66 -5.80 -19.29 -3.45
N LYS A 67 -6.58 -20.19 -4.06
CA LYS A 67 -7.94 -20.52 -3.65
C LYS A 67 -7.91 -21.48 -2.46
N PHE A 68 -8.84 -21.28 -1.53
CA PHE A 68 -9.07 -22.16 -0.38
C PHE A 68 -10.48 -22.75 -0.44
N TRP A 69 -10.62 -23.92 0.13
CA TRP A 69 -11.90 -24.60 0.32
C TRP A 69 -12.05 -24.95 1.78
N ASP A 70 -13.24 -24.82 2.30
CA ASP A 70 -13.55 -25.32 3.64
C ASP A 70 -13.53 -26.84 3.64
N THR A 71 -13.04 -27.40 4.73
CA THR A 71 -12.97 -28.84 4.95
C THR A 71 -13.74 -29.20 6.20
N PHE A 72 -14.48 -30.30 6.15
CA PHE A 72 -15.32 -30.79 7.24
C PHE A 72 -14.99 -32.25 7.50
N ASP A 73 -15.08 -32.68 8.75
CA ASP A 73 -15.09 -34.09 9.04
C ASP A 73 -16.50 -34.71 8.86
N LYS A 74 -16.62 -36.02 9.11
CA LYS A 74 -17.92 -36.73 9.00
C LYS A 74 -18.99 -36.19 9.96
N ASP A 75 -18.57 -35.57 11.05
CA ASP A 75 -19.43 -35.01 12.07
C ASP A 75 -19.75 -33.52 11.83
N GLY A 76 -19.26 -32.95 10.72
CA GLY A 76 -19.51 -31.58 10.32
C GLY A 76 -18.58 -30.53 10.99
N PHE A 77 -17.57 -30.98 11.73
CA PHE A 77 -16.59 -30.03 12.31
C PHE A 77 -15.64 -29.51 11.24
N ALA A 78 -15.48 -28.18 11.16
CA ALA A 78 -14.56 -27.54 10.25
C ALA A 78 -13.09 -27.88 10.60
N TYR A 79 -12.35 -28.36 9.63
CA TYR A 79 -10.92 -28.59 9.72
C TYR A 79 -10.16 -27.65 8.79
N ALA A 80 -8.86 -27.55 9.05
CA ALA A 80 -7.94 -26.62 8.38
C ALA A 80 -8.19 -26.44 6.89
N PHE A 81 -8.07 -25.19 6.44
CA PHE A 81 -8.14 -24.80 5.05
C PHE A 81 -7.07 -25.51 4.22
N LEU A 82 -7.48 -26.14 3.12
CA LEU A 82 -6.55 -26.76 2.20
C LEU A 82 -6.27 -25.87 1.00
N GLU A 83 -5.00 -25.73 0.75
CA GLU A 83 -4.49 -24.97 -0.37
C GLU A 83 -4.83 -25.63 -1.72
N ASN A 84 -4.95 -24.81 -2.74
CA ASN A 84 -5.19 -25.10 -4.15
C ASN A 84 -4.43 -26.33 -4.68
N ARG A 85 -4.88 -27.53 -4.38
CA ARG A 85 -4.47 -28.73 -5.10
C ARG A 85 -5.43 -28.93 -6.28
N LYS A 86 -4.89 -29.34 -7.41
CA LYS A 86 -5.63 -29.52 -8.64
C LYS A 86 -6.94 -30.29 -8.35
N LYS A 87 -8.04 -29.70 -8.74
CA LYS A 87 -9.41 -30.27 -8.57
C LYS A 87 -9.55 -31.71 -9.08
N GLN A 88 -8.59 -32.20 -9.88
CA GLN A 88 -8.52 -33.55 -10.44
C GLN A 88 -8.11 -34.60 -9.41
N ASP A 89 -7.49 -34.22 -8.30
CA ASP A 89 -6.97 -35.18 -7.30
C ASP A 89 -7.92 -35.37 -6.11
N LEU A 90 -9.03 -34.61 -6.05
CA LEU A 90 -9.93 -34.56 -4.92
C LEU A 90 -11.32 -35.11 -5.33
N LYS A 91 -11.40 -36.43 -5.53
CA LYS A 91 -12.70 -37.12 -5.55
C LYS A 91 -13.22 -37.25 -4.12
N GLU A 92 -14.55 -37.21 -3.98
CA GLU A 92 -15.24 -37.43 -2.70
C GLU A 92 -14.54 -38.51 -1.85
N GLY A 93 -14.23 -38.16 -0.61
CA GLY A 93 -13.73 -39.11 0.37
C GLY A 93 -12.21 -39.31 0.42
N HIS A 94 -11.38 -38.33 0.10
CA HIS A 94 -9.94 -38.48 0.29
C HIS A 94 -9.61 -38.58 1.79
N ILE A 95 -8.91 -39.67 2.12
CA ILE A 95 -8.39 -39.93 3.46
C ILE A 95 -7.09 -39.14 3.61
N LEU A 96 -7.10 -38.08 4.40
CA LEU A 96 -5.88 -37.42 4.84
C LEU A 96 -5.34 -38.18 6.05
N LYS A 97 -4.14 -38.75 5.91
CA LYS A 97 -3.38 -39.25 7.05
C LYS A 97 -2.80 -38.05 7.77
N ILE A 98 -3.40 -37.65 8.87
CA ILE A 98 -2.79 -36.68 9.76
C ILE A 98 -1.87 -37.47 10.69
N LYS A 99 -0.56 -37.27 10.57
CA LYS A 99 0.38 -37.75 11.57
C LYS A 99 0.29 -36.80 12.76
N ASP A 100 -0.31 -37.25 13.82
CA ASP A 100 -0.05 -36.74 15.15
C ASP A 100 1.13 -37.50 15.75
N ASP A 101 1.96 -36.84 16.58
CA ASP A 101 3.22 -37.41 17.08
C ASP A 101 3.05 -38.69 17.92
N SER A 102 1.82 -39.14 18.19
CA SER A 102 1.53 -40.30 19.01
C SER A 102 0.68 -41.40 18.36
N GLU A 103 -0.16 -41.10 17.37
CA GLU A 103 -1.00 -42.15 16.72
C GLU A 103 -1.39 -41.75 15.29
N GLU A 104 -1.37 -42.70 14.36
CA GLU A 104 -1.76 -42.50 12.96
C GLU A 104 -3.30 -42.61 12.83
N PHE A 105 -3.99 -41.46 12.97
CA PHE A 105 -5.44 -41.42 12.74
C PHE A 105 -5.74 -41.19 11.26
N VAL A 106 -6.49 -42.13 10.69
CA VAL A 106 -7.05 -41.95 9.35
C VAL A 106 -8.39 -41.25 9.47
N LYS A 107 -8.45 -39.98 9.15
CA LYS A 107 -9.67 -39.17 9.19
C LYS A 107 -10.20 -38.95 7.76
N THR A 108 -11.47 -39.22 7.54
CA THR A 108 -12.11 -38.87 6.26
C THR A 108 -12.48 -37.38 6.32
N ILE A 109 -11.92 -36.61 5.44
CA ILE A 109 -12.18 -35.16 5.34
C ILE A 109 -13.03 -34.92 4.10
N LEU A 110 -14.16 -34.23 4.29
CA LEU A 110 -15.04 -33.78 3.23
C LEU A 110 -14.67 -32.35 2.86
N TYR A 111 -14.63 -32.04 1.57
CA TYR A 111 -14.38 -30.72 1.07
C TYR A 111 -15.69 -30.03 0.70
N SER A 112 -15.78 -28.73 0.97
CA SER A 112 -16.82 -27.92 0.37
C SER A 112 -16.64 -27.88 -1.14
N GLU A 113 -17.72 -28.01 -1.91
CA GLU A 113 -17.69 -27.82 -3.36
C GLU A 113 -17.41 -26.37 -3.74
N THR A 114 -17.64 -25.44 -2.81
CA THR A 114 -17.48 -24.01 -3.03
C THR A 114 -16.14 -23.50 -2.50
N VAL A 115 -15.55 -22.57 -3.23
CA VAL A 115 -14.34 -21.88 -2.80
C VAL A 115 -14.67 -20.97 -1.62
N ASN A 116 -13.86 -21.01 -0.57
CA ASN A 116 -13.92 -20.02 0.49
C ASN A 116 -13.26 -18.73 0.00
N TRP A 117 -14.09 -17.82 -0.50
CA TRP A 117 -13.64 -16.55 -1.06
C TRP A 117 -13.07 -15.60 -0.02
N TYR A 118 -13.50 -15.69 1.23
CA TYR A 118 -13.00 -14.84 2.32
C TYR A 118 -11.54 -15.14 2.67
N ASN A 119 -11.16 -16.42 2.58
CA ASN A 119 -9.81 -16.89 2.86
C ASN A 119 -8.93 -17.05 1.60
N THR A 120 -9.49 -16.84 0.41
CA THR A 120 -8.74 -16.86 -0.85
C THR A 120 -7.75 -15.69 -0.87
N ILE A 121 -6.47 -16.00 -1.17
CA ILE A 121 -5.35 -15.06 -1.07
C ILE A 121 -4.92 -14.60 -2.45
N VAL A 122 -4.67 -13.29 -2.58
CA VAL A 122 -4.06 -12.65 -3.74
C VAL A 122 -2.73 -12.01 -3.35
N LYS A 123 -1.75 -12.03 -4.25
CA LYS A 123 -0.52 -11.24 -4.08
C LYS A 123 -0.83 -9.77 -4.34
N VAL A 124 -0.30 -8.90 -3.50
CA VAL A 124 -0.49 -7.44 -3.63
C VAL A 124 0.05 -6.92 -4.96
N SER A 125 1.17 -7.48 -5.45
CA SER A 125 1.73 -7.14 -6.76
C SER A 125 0.76 -7.44 -7.90
N ASP A 126 0.15 -8.63 -7.90
CA ASP A 126 -0.78 -9.06 -8.94
C ASP A 126 -2.08 -8.26 -8.88
N LEU A 127 -2.57 -7.99 -7.66
CA LEU A 127 -3.73 -7.13 -7.44
C LEU A 127 -3.48 -5.70 -7.96
N LYS A 128 -2.32 -5.11 -7.66
CA LYS A 128 -1.96 -3.77 -8.16
C LYS A 128 -1.91 -3.72 -9.69
N ASN A 129 -1.35 -4.74 -10.33
CA ASN A 129 -1.29 -4.81 -11.79
C ASN A 129 -2.72 -4.88 -12.38
N TRP A 130 -3.56 -5.76 -11.84
CA TRP A 130 -4.95 -5.90 -12.27
C TRP A 130 -5.75 -4.59 -12.07
N LEU A 131 -5.60 -3.94 -10.92
CA LEU A 131 -6.25 -2.64 -10.65
C LEU A 131 -5.79 -1.56 -11.64
N LYS A 132 -4.50 -1.55 -12.00
CA LYS A 132 -3.93 -0.59 -12.96
C LYS A 132 -4.46 -0.85 -14.37
N GLU A 133 -4.56 -2.10 -14.80
CA GLU A 133 -5.11 -2.49 -16.10
C GLU A 133 -6.59 -2.10 -16.26
N ASN A 134 -7.32 -2.04 -15.14
CA ASN A 134 -8.71 -1.60 -15.08
C ASN A 134 -8.86 -0.09 -14.74
N GLU A 135 -7.78 0.68 -14.80
CA GLU A 135 -7.74 2.13 -14.52
C GLU A 135 -8.19 2.51 -13.08
N TRP A 136 -8.17 1.56 -12.15
CA TRP A 136 -8.53 1.79 -10.75
C TRP A 136 -7.31 2.21 -9.93
N THR A 137 -6.74 3.36 -10.26
CA THR A 137 -5.50 3.84 -9.64
C THR A 137 -5.70 4.84 -8.49
N ASN A 138 -6.91 5.37 -8.30
CA ASN A 138 -7.21 6.30 -7.22
C ASN A 138 -7.79 5.57 -5.99
N ASN A 139 -6.98 4.68 -5.39
CA ASN A 139 -7.38 3.89 -4.23
C ASN A 139 -6.20 3.66 -3.27
N PHE A 140 -6.46 2.94 -2.16
CA PHE A 140 -5.48 2.60 -1.13
C PHE A 140 -4.14 2.09 -1.69
N PHE A 141 -4.15 1.19 -2.65
CA PHE A 141 -2.94 0.50 -3.14
C PHE A 141 -1.97 1.37 -3.93
N PHE A 142 -2.41 2.53 -4.40
CA PHE A 142 -1.59 3.48 -5.18
C PHE A 142 -1.31 4.77 -4.41
N ARG A 143 -1.78 4.89 -3.18
CA ARG A 143 -1.42 6.03 -2.33
C ARG A 143 0.04 5.93 -1.96
N SER A 144 0.74 7.02 -2.15
CA SER A 144 2.11 7.13 -1.68
C SER A 144 2.16 7.13 -0.16
N THR A 145 3.12 6.36 0.38
CA THR A 145 3.48 6.43 1.80
C THR A 145 4.24 7.72 2.14
N ASN A 146 4.77 8.37 1.12
CA ASN A 146 5.47 9.64 1.30
C ASN A 146 4.43 10.78 1.41
N PRO A 147 4.28 11.42 2.58
CA PRO A 147 3.32 12.51 2.75
C PRO A 147 3.56 13.68 1.80
N PHE A 148 4.75 13.73 1.19
CA PHE A 148 5.15 14.80 0.29
C PHE A 148 4.73 14.57 -1.17
N ASP A 149 4.32 13.37 -1.57
CA ASP A 149 4.02 13.07 -2.98
C ASP A 149 2.81 13.86 -3.52
N ASN A 150 1.89 14.27 -2.64
CA ASN A 150 0.73 15.08 -2.99
C ASN A 150 1.00 16.60 -2.91
N TYR A 151 2.20 17.00 -2.57
CA TYR A 151 2.53 18.44 -2.49
C TYR A 151 2.82 19.00 -3.90
N PRO A 152 2.54 20.29 -4.12
CA PRO A 152 2.97 20.99 -5.33
C PRO A 152 4.48 20.88 -5.53
N ASP A 153 4.93 20.77 -6.78
CA ASP A 153 6.34 20.54 -7.11
C ASP A 153 7.27 21.56 -6.45
N LYS A 154 6.87 22.84 -6.39
CA LYS A 154 7.64 23.88 -5.70
C LYS A 154 7.87 23.57 -4.22
N LEU A 155 6.88 22.98 -3.53
CA LEU A 155 7.01 22.61 -2.12
C LEU A 155 7.90 21.39 -1.94
N LYS A 156 7.78 20.38 -2.83
CA LYS A 156 8.69 19.23 -2.85
C LYS A 156 10.14 19.64 -3.00
N ILE A 157 10.40 20.54 -3.93
CA ILE A 157 11.73 21.09 -4.18
C ILE A 157 12.23 21.86 -2.95
N ALA A 158 11.36 22.65 -2.31
CA ALA A 158 11.69 23.38 -1.09
C ALA A 158 12.10 22.44 0.05
N ILE A 159 11.34 21.36 0.28
CA ILE A 159 11.64 20.35 1.29
C ILE A 159 12.98 19.66 0.99
N LYS A 160 13.20 19.24 -0.26
CA LYS A 160 14.46 18.59 -0.65
C LYS A 160 15.67 19.52 -0.47
N ALA A 161 15.54 20.80 -0.83
CA ALA A 161 16.58 21.78 -0.60
C ALA A 161 16.89 21.95 0.89
N PHE A 162 15.83 22.02 1.71
CA PHE A 162 15.97 22.10 3.17
C PHE A 162 16.71 20.90 3.74
N GLU A 163 16.26 19.69 3.43
CA GLU A 163 16.84 18.46 3.93
C GLU A 163 18.33 18.34 3.54
N THR A 164 18.65 18.65 2.28
CA THR A 164 20.03 18.59 1.78
C THR A 164 20.95 19.58 2.52
N ILE A 165 20.50 20.82 2.70
CA ILE A 165 21.30 21.86 3.37
C ILE A 165 21.40 21.58 4.87
N SER A 166 20.34 21.04 5.49
CA SER A 166 20.35 20.68 6.91
C SER A 166 21.25 19.47 7.20
N ALA A 167 21.41 18.57 6.23
CA ALA A 167 22.28 17.39 6.38
C ALA A 167 23.77 17.73 6.24
N ALA A 168 24.14 18.83 5.55
CA ALA A 168 25.51 19.25 5.34
C ALA A 168 25.70 20.74 5.67
N PRO A 169 25.45 21.19 6.90
CA PRO A 169 25.50 22.60 7.26
C PRO A 169 26.90 23.22 7.11
N GLU A 170 27.93 22.40 7.20
CA GLU A 170 29.35 22.82 7.17
C GLU A 170 29.81 23.29 5.80
N GLU A 171 29.24 22.76 4.71
CA GLU A 171 29.56 23.19 3.34
C GLU A 171 29.10 24.62 3.02
N PHE A 172 28.35 25.22 3.93
CA PHE A 172 27.66 26.49 3.73
C PHE A 172 27.93 27.53 4.83
N GLU A 173 29.07 27.46 5.47
CA GLU A 173 29.42 28.45 6.51
C GLU A 173 29.50 29.87 5.96
N GLY A 174 28.98 30.83 6.71
CA GLY A 174 29.14 32.27 6.45
C GLY A 174 28.07 32.91 5.58
N THR A 175 27.12 32.16 4.98
CA THR A 175 26.00 32.71 4.20
C THR A 175 24.68 32.57 4.91
N SER A 176 23.66 33.38 4.55
CA SER A 176 22.32 33.18 5.11
C SER A 176 21.69 31.86 4.58
N THR A 177 20.81 31.28 5.36
CA THR A 177 20.08 30.05 4.95
C THR A 177 19.41 30.24 3.59
N LYS A 178 18.84 31.42 3.35
CA LYS A 178 18.20 31.74 2.07
C LYS A 178 19.20 31.75 0.90
N ASP A 179 20.42 32.30 1.11
CA ASP A 179 21.44 32.35 0.06
C ASP A 179 21.96 30.94 -0.26
N LYS A 180 22.16 30.12 0.75
CA LYS A 180 22.52 28.69 0.62
C LYS A 180 21.50 27.93 -0.22
N ILE A 181 20.22 28.09 0.07
CA ILE A 181 19.13 27.47 -0.67
C ILE A 181 19.08 27.97 -2.12
N SER A 182 19.24 29.28 -2.31
CA SER A 182 19.25 29.87 -3.66
C SER A 182 20.40 29.31 -4.50
N GLU A 183 21.60 29.24 -3.94
CA GLU A 183 22.78 28.70 -4.61
C GLU A 183 22.60 27.20 -4.95
N TRP A 184 22.08 26.38 -4.01
CA TRP A 184 21.81 24.99 -4.26
C TRP A 184 20.76 24.79 -5.36
N LEU A 185 19.68 25.57 -5.35
CA LEU A 185 18.64 25.54 -6.37
C LEU A 185 19.15 25.95 -7.74
N GLU A 186 20.06 26.93 -7.81
CA GLU A 186 20.70 27.35 -9.07
C GLU A 186 21.56 26.24 -9.66
N LYS A 187 22.37 25.58 -8.82
CA LYS A 187 23.24 24.46 -9.24
C LYS A 187 22.42 23.29 -9.76
N ASN A 188 21.24 23.05 -9.17
CA ASN A 188 20.36 21.91 -9.50
C ASN A 188 19.15 22.31 -10.37
N ALA A 189 19.13 23.52 -10.94
CA ALA A 189 17.97 24.06 -11.65
C ALA A 189 17.49 23.19 -12.82
N SER A 190 18.40 22.54 -13.52
CA SER A 190 18.07 21.63 -14.63
C SER A 190 17.36 20.37 -14.15
N GLU A 191 17.82 19.78 -13.05
CA GLU A 191 17.21 18.57 -12.45
C GLU A 191 15.74 18.83 -12.06
N PHE A 192 15.48 19.99 -11.47
CA PHE A 192 14.13 20.34 -10.98
C PHE A 192 13.28 21.11 -12.00
N LYS A 193 13.71 21.16 -13.26
CA LYS A 193 13.00 21.92 -14.32
C LYS A 193 12.78 23.42 -13.96
N LEU A 194 13.64 23.96 -13.12
CA LEU A 194 13.66 25.38 -12.74
C LEU A 194 14.46 26.20 -13.74
N VAL A 195 14.31 25.95 -15.02
CA VAL A 195 15.00 26.67 -16.11
C VAL A 195 14.00 27.44 -16.96
N ASN A 196 14.45 28.53 -17.52
CA ASN A 196 13.69 29.35 -18.47
C ASN A 196 13.80 28.76 -19.90
N LYS A 197 13.12 29.39 -20.87
CA LYS A 197 13.15 28.97 -22.30
C LYS A 197 14.55 28.98 -22.93
N LYS A 198 15.52 29.67 -22.31
CA LYS A 198 16.92 29.72 -22.75
C LYS A 198 17.82 28.74 -21.98
N ASN A 199 17.23 27.79 -21.28
CA ASN A 199 17.91 26.78 -20.45
C ASN A 199 18.80 27.39 -19.32
N LYS A 200 18.48 28.61 -18.88
CA LYS A 200 19.15 29.28 -17.74
C LYS A 200 18.26 29.16 -16.50
N PRO A 201 18.84 29.14 -15.27
CA PRO A 201 18.09 29.10 -14.03
C PRO A 201 17.00 30.21 -13.98
N ASN A 202 15.79 29.79 -13.61
CA ASN A 202 14.66 30.72 -13.46
C ASN A 202 14.74 31.42 -12.08
N GLN A 203 15.39 32.56 -12.04
CA GLN A 203 15.63 33.32 -10.82
C GLN A 203 14.37 33.67 -10.03
N LEU A 204 13.24 33.89 -10.73
CA LEU A 204 11.96 34.17 -10.05
C LEU A 204 11.45 32.95 -9.28
N ALA A 205 11.44 31.78 -9.92
CA ALA A 205 11.02 30.54 -9.29
C ALA A 205 11.94 30.16 -8.11
N ILE A 206 13.25 30.29 -8.29
CA ILE A 206 14.26 30.06 -7.24
C ILE A 206 14.03 30.97 -6.04
N LYS A 207 13.80 32.25 -6.29
CA LYS A 207 13.51 33.23 -5.24
C LYS A 207 12.23 32.94 -4.48
N GLU A 208 11.20 32.45 -5.15
CA GLU A 208 9.94 32.03 -4.49
C GLU A 208 10.15 30.82 -3.60
N ILE A 209 10.84 29.78 -4.10
CA ILE A 209 11.13 28.58 -3.35
C ILE A 209 12.02 28.86 -2.14
N SER A 210 13.07 29.67 -2.31
CA SER A 210 13.98 30.03 -1.22
C SER A 210 13.30 30.84 -0.10
N LYS A 211 12.23 31.58 -0.41
CA LYS A 211 11.41 32.22 0.63
C LYS A 211 10.63 31.23 1.48
N VAL A 212 10.09 30.18 0.88
CA VAL A 212 9.34 29.11 1.59
C VAL A 212 10.26 28.32 2.51
N CYS A 213 11.52 28.14 2.11
CA CYS A 213 12.51 27.40 2.90
C CYS A 213 13.15 28.26 4.02
N ASN A 214 12.88 29.53 4.09
CA ASN A 214 13.44 30.37 5.14
C ASN A 214 12.60 30.28 6.41
N TRP A 215 12.99 29.36 7.29
CA TRP A 215 12.34 29.12 8.59
C TRP A 215 12.89 30.02 9.73
N ASP A 216 13.83 30.88 9.45
CA ASP A 216 14.26 31.86 10.43
C ASP A 216 13.22 32.99 10.54
N ILE A 217 12.30 32.78 11.48
CA ILE A 217 11.16 33.69 11.75
C ILE A 217 11.66 35.02 12.28
N SER A 218 12.88 35.06 12.88
CA SER A 218 13.42 36.25 13.51
C SER A 218 13.94 37.30 12.53
N GLY A 219 14.09 36.91 11.23
CA GLY A 219 14.38 37.87 10.14
C GLY A 219 15.56 38.80 10.44
N GLY A 220 16.68 38.26 10.89
CA GLY A 220 17.84 39.04 11.27
C GLY A 220 19.08 38.69 10.46
N ARG A 221 19.87 39.69 10.15
CA ARG A 221 21.22 39.50 9.62
C ARG A 221 22.03 38.70 10.61
N PRO A 222 22.72 37.61 10.22
CA PRO A 222 23.58 36.85 11.14
C PRO A 222 24.53 37.83 11.85
N LYS A 223 24.56 37.76 13.17
CA LYS A 223 25.53 38.56 13.94
C LYS A 223 26.93 38.14 13.48
N LYS A 224 27.70 39.03 12.88
CA LYS A 224 29.12 38.80 12.65
C LYS A 224 29.78 38.58 14.03
N ASN A 225 30.22 37.38 14.28
CA ASN A 225 31.08 37.13 15.42
C ASN A 225 32.36 37.94 15.19
N LYS A 226 32.62 38.88 16.12
CA LYS A 226 33.87 39.64 16.16
C LYS A 226 34.97 38.75 16.70
#